data_7d84ee0fbbbeff80164a9399022fe81b
#
_entry.id   7d84ee0fbbbeff80164a9399022fe81b
#
_cell.length_a   1.000
_cell.length_b   1.000
_cell.length_c   1.000
_cell.angle_alpha   90.00
_cell.angle_beta   90.00
_cell.angle_gamma   90.00
#
_symmetry.space_group_name_H-M   'P 1'
#
loop_
_entity.id
_entity.type
_entity.pdbx_description
1 polymer ?
#
loop_
_entity_poly.entity_id
_entity_poly.type
_entity_poly.pdbx_seq_one_letter_code
_entity_poly.pdbx_strand_id
1 'polypeptide(L)'
;MRLDHIAYRSKNRYKTAKFFQDCMGYTIGTEFQIKFDDGTKADCLALVPPEKRHTDTKHWSHLVEMGWQTESLKIELHAPPEIFVSDGPLGSIVGDWVEERGGVGGIHHIAYQVNDVEATMHSWRQLGYAEFYSDKPLECPGLKQVFSKPSELTGVVYELISRTGKGFCETNVKGLMESTKD
;
A
#
# COMPACT_ATOMS: atom_id res chain seq x y z
N MET A 1 6.58 13.38 -0.85
CA MET A 1 5.88 12.18 -0.32
C MET A 1 4.54 12.08 -1.02
N ARG A 2 4.19 10.92 -1.56
CA ARG A 2 2.87 10.67 -2.19
C ARG A 2 2.34 9.31 -1.74
N LEU A 3 1.03 9.14 -1.72
CA LEU A 3 0.39 7.85 -1.48
C LEU A 3 0.75 6.88 -2.61
N ASP A 4 1.28 5.73 -2.26
CA ASP A 4 1.71 4.68 -3.21
C ASP A 4 0.64 3.58 -3.31
N HIS A 5 0.38 2.90 -2.21
CA HIS A 5 -0.65 1.86 -2.15
C HIS A 5 -1.30 1.76 -0.77
N ILE A 6 -2.44 1.07 -0.73
CA ILE A 6 -3.15 0.71 0.50
C ILE A 6 -3.25 -0.81 0.53
N ALA A 7 -2.77 -1.42 1.61
CA ALA A 7 -2.79 -2.85 1.77
C ALA A 7 -3.89 -3.30 2.75
N TYR A 8 -4.66 -4.26 2.29
CA TYR A 8 -5.73 -4.90 3.05
C TYR A 8 -5.34 -6.34 3.40
N ARG A 9 -5.64 -6.75 4.62
CA ARG A 9 -5.77 -8.17 5.00
C ARG A 9 -7.24 -8.52 5.04
N SER A 10 -7.65 -9.60 4.41
CA SER A 10 -9.06 -9.96 4.27
C SER A 10 -9.29 -11.46 4.47
N LYS A 11 -10.52 -11.84 4.77
CA LYS A 11 -10.92 -13.25 4.86
C LYS A 11 -10.98 -13.93 3.49
N ASN A 12 -11.16 -13.15 2.42
CA ASN A 12 -11.23 -13.65 1.06
C ASN A 12 -10.80 -12.55 0.09
N ARG A 13 -9.58 -12.66 -0.45
CA ARG A 13 -8.97 -11.67 -1.34
C ARG A 13 -9.81 -11.42 -2.59
N TYR A 14 -10.45 -12.44 -3.16
CA TYR A 14 -11.24 -12.27 -4.38
C TYR A 14 -12.55 -11.52 -4.15
N LYS A 15 -13.22 -11.74 -3.02
CA LYS A 15 -14.42 -10.96 -2.68
C LYS A 15 -14.06 -9.49 -2.44
N THR A 16 -12.94 -9.25 -1.77
CA THR A 16 -12.44 -7.89 -1.55
C THR A 16 -12.00 -7.25 -2.86
N ALA A 17 -11.26 -7.96 -3.71
CA ALA A 17 -10.87 -7.47 -5.03
C ALA A 17 -12.09 -7.16 -5.91
N LYS A 18 -13.11 -8.02 -5.89
CA LYS A 18 -14.35 -7.79 -6.64
C LYS A 18 -15.05 -6.49 -6.22
N PHE A 19 -15.07 -6.15 -4.95
CA PHE A 19 -15.59 -4.85 -4.49
C PHE A 19 -14.83 -3.68 -5.16
N PHE A 20 -13.50 -3.71 -5.18
CA PHE A 20 -12.71 -2.67 -5.84
C PHE A 20 -12.91 -2.64 -7.36
N GLN A 21 -13.08 -3.81 -7.97
CA GLN A 21 -13.36 -3.91 -9.42
C GLN A 21 -14.74 -3.30 -9.76
N ASP A 22 -15.78 -3.74 -9.07
CA ASP A 22 -17.16 -3.36 -9.39
C ASP A 22 -17.47 -1.89 -9.02
N CYS A 23 -16.94 -1.42 -7.88
CA CYS A 23 -17.28 -0.09 -7.37
C CYS A 23 -16.29 1.01 -7.78
N MET A 24 -15.03 0.65 -8.05
CA MET A 24 -13.96 1.64 -8.26
C MET A 24 -13.17 1.43 -9.56
N GLY A 25 -13.51 0.40 -10.34
CA GLY A 25 -12.90 0.15 -11.66
C GLY A 25 -11.48 -0.40 -11.64
N TYR A 26 -11.01 -0.93 -10.50
CA TYR A 26 -9.69 -1.58 -10.42
C TYR A 26 -9.65 -2.87 -11.24
N THR A 27 -8.45 -3.28 -11.63
CA THR A 27 -8.20 -4.57 -12.28
C THR A 27 -7.14 -5.35 -11.51
N ILE A 28 -7.21 -6.68 -11.55
CA ILE A 28 -6.15 -7.53 -10.99
C ILE A 28 -4.94 -7.42 -11.92
N GLY A 29 -3.85 -6.87 -11.41
CA GLY A 29 -2.59 -6.75 -12.15
C GLY A 29 -1.69 -7.96 -11.93
N THR A 30 -1.55 -8.43 -10.69
CA THR A 30 -0.68 -9.55 -10.35
C THR A 30 -1.30 -10.37 -9.22
N GLU A 31 -1.13 -11.68 -9.29
CA GLU A 31 -1.45 -12.63 -8.23
C GLU A 31 -0.21 -13.44 -7.89
N PHE A 32 0.09 -13.59 -6.60
CA PHE A 32 1.23 -14.37 -6.13
C PHE A 32 1.01 -14.89 -4.72
N GLN A 33 1.85 -15.82 -4.30
CA GLN A 33 1.80 -16.47 -2.99
C GLN A 33 3.10 -16.25 -2.23
N ILE A 34 3.01 -15.83 -0.98
CA ILE A 34 4.13 -15.75 -0.04
C ILE A 34 4.13 -17.00 0.81
N LYS A 35 5.27 -17.69 0.87
CA LYS A 35 5.52 -18.82 1.77
C LYS A 35 6.40 -18.36 2.91
N PHE A 36 5.93 -18.52 4.14
CA PHE A 36 6.66 -18.16 5.35
C PHE A 36 7.56 -19.29 5.83
N ASP A 37 8.52 -18.96 6.69
CA ASP A 37 9.49 -19.93 7.20
C ASP A 37 8.86 -20.97 8.14
N ASP A 38 7.70 -20.67 8.74
CA ASP A 38 6.91 -21.60 9.54
C ASP A 38 6.04 -22.58 8.71
N GLY A 39 6.16 -22.54 7.37
CA GLY A 39 5.42 -23.38 6.45
C GLY A 39 4.00 -22.87 6.12
N THR A 40 3.55 -21.80 6.75
CA THR A 40 2.28 -21.15 6.40
C THR A 40 2.42 -20.30 5.15
N LYS A 41 1.30 -19.76 4.64
CA LYS A 41 1.30 -18.95 3.42
C LYS A 41 0.29 -17.81 3.50
N ALA A 42 0.53 -16.79 2.67
CA ALA A 42 -0.44 -15.78 2.31
C ALA A 42 -0.60 -15.75 0.79
N ASP A 43 -1.83 -15.65 0.33
CA ASP A 43 -2.16 -15.46 -1.07
C ASP A 43 -2.46 -13.96 -1.31
N CYS A 44 -1.88 -13.38 -2.35
CA CYS A 44 -1.82 -11.93 -2.54
C CYS A 44 -2.33 -11.52 -3.92
N LEU A 45 -3.04 -10.41 -3.99
CA LEU A 45 -3.44 -9.72 -5.21
C LEU A 45 -2.93 -8.29 -5.18
N ALA A 46 -2.30 -7.85 -6.26
CA ALA A 46 -2.04 -6.44 -6.52
C ALA A 46 -3.08 -5.94 -7.53
N LEU A 47 -3.86 -4.95 -7.14
CA LEU A 47 -4.89 -4.34 -7.97
C LEU A 47 -4.37 -3.02 -8.55
N VAL A 48 -4.48 -2.90 -9.85
CA VAL A 48 -4.09 -1.71 -10.59
C VAL A 48 -5.30 -0.76 -10.68
N PRO A 49 -5.13 0.52 -10.35
CA PRO A 49 -6.20 1.49 -10.47
C PRO A 49 -6.63 1.66 -11.93
N PRO A 50 -7.87 2.12 -12.18
CA PRO A 50 -8.30 2.43 -13.53
C PRO A 50 -7.37 3.47 -14.16
N GLU A 51 -7.03 3.26 -15.43
CA GLU A 51 -6.30 4.27 -16.19
C GLU A 51 -7.06 5.60 -16.15
N LYS A 52 -6.32 6.71 -16.10
CA LYS A 52 -6.88 8.07 -16.03
C LYS A 52 -7.89 8.31 -17.16
N ARG A 53 -9.17 8.06 -16.93
CA ARG A 53 -10.25 8.45 -17.85
C ARG A 53 -11.04 9.67 -17.40
N HIS A 54 -10.59 10.35 -16.36
CA HIS A 54 -11.22 11.60 -15.92
C HIS A 54 -10.22 12.76 -15.96
N THR A 55 -9.68 13.06 -17.15
CA THR A 55 -9.74 14.44 -17.55
C THR A 55 -11.23 14.68 -17.86
N ASP A 56 -12.02 14.98 -16.88
CA ASP A 56 -13.29 15.62 -17.14
C ASP A 56 -12.97 17.02 -17.68
N THR A 57 -12.71 17.05 -18.98
CA THR A 57 -12.42 18.28 -19.73
C THR A 57 -13.53 19.31 -19.59
N LYS A 58 -14.74 18.89 -19.24
CA LYS A 58 -15.86 19.78 -18.96
C LYS A 58 -15.70 20.58 -17.69
N HIS A 59 -15.14 19.97 -16.65
CA HIS A 59 -14.87 20.69 -15.41
C HIS A 59 -13.73 21.69 -15.57
N TRP A 60 -12.72 21.34 -16.36
CA TRP A 60 -11.59 22.23 -16.67
C TRP A 60 -11.97 23.37 -17.59
N SER A 61 -12.82 23.13 -18.59
CA SER A 61 -13.32 24.20 -19.45
C SER A 61 -14.07 25.27 -18.64
N HIS A 62 -14.82 24.86 -17.61
CA HIS A 62 -15.51 25.80 -16.72
C HIS A 62 -14.52 26.64 -15.89
N LEU A 63 -13.43 26.07 -15.41
CA LEU A 63 -12.38 26.83 -14.68
C LEU A 63 -11.66 27.81 -15.61
N VAL A 64 -11.38 27.42 -16.86
CA VAL A 64 -10.80 28.31 -17.88
C VAL A 64 -11.74 29.47 -18.21
N GLU A 65 -13.04 29.20 -18.36
CA GLU A 65 -14.08 30.21 -18.58
C GLU A 65 -14.19 31.21 -17.42
N MET A 66 -13.86 30.76 -16.19
CA MET A 66 -13.77 31.62 -14.99
C MET A 66 -12.48 32.43 -14.90
N GLY A 67 -11.60 32.38 -15.93
CA GLY A 67 -10.35 33.14 -15.98
C GLY A 67 -9.15 32.52 -15.25
N TRP A 68 -9.22 31.24 -14.90
CA TRP A 68 -8.07 30.53 -14.34
C TRP A 68 -7.06 30.20 -15.45
N GLN A 69 -5.86 30.68 -15.31
CA GLN A 69 -4.77 30.38 -16.27
C GLN A 69 -4.31 28.93 -16.07
N THR A 70 -4.59 28.09 -17.07
CA THR A 70 -4.25 26.65 -17.03
C THR A 70 -2.75 26.33 -17.08
N GLU A 71 -1.92 27.26 -17.52
CA GLU A 71 -0.48 27.05 -17.67
C GLU A 71 0.27 26.95 -16.34
N SER A 72 -0.26 27.48 -15.24
CA SER A 72 0.32 27.39 -13.92
C SER A 72 -0.20 26.22 -13.09
N LEU A 73 -1.26 25.57 -13.51
CA LEU A 73 -1.83 24.40 -12.88
C LEU A 73 -1.32 23.12 -13.60
N LYS A 74 -0.05 22.82 -13.49
CA LYS A 74 0.39 21.42 -13.59
C LYS A 74 -0.17 20.66 -12.39
N ILE A 75 -1.49 20.45 -12.38
CA ILE A 75 -2.06 19.47 -11.48
C ILE A 75 -1.56 18.13 -12.00
N GLU A 76 -0.52 17.62 -11.39
CA GLU A 76 -0.22 16.21 -11.44
C GLU A 76 -1.43 15.52 -10.81
N LEU A 77 -2.37 15.11 -11.67
CA LEU A 77 -3.44 14.21 -11.28
C LEU A 77 -2.73 12.92 -10.86
N HIS A 78 -2.49 12.79 -9.57
CA HIS A 78 -1.93 11.57 -9.04
C HIS A 78 -2.90 10.44 -9.39
N ALA A 79 -2.37 9.37 -9.98
CA ALA A 79 -3.15 8.15 -10.15
C ALA A 79 -3.66 7.71 -8.77
N PRO A 80 -4.88 7.15 -8.68
CA PRO A 80 -5.31 6.49 -7.45
C PRO A 80 -4.25 5.50 -6.98
N PRO A 81 -4.11 5.27 -5.66
CA PRO A 81 -3.12 4.33 -5.14
C PRO A 81 -3.40 2.92 -5.65
N GLU A 82 -2.38 2.10 -5.80
CA GLU A 82 -2.56 0.67 -5.96
C GLU A 82 -3.23 0.08 -4.72
N ILE A 83 -3.99 -1.01 -4.87
CA ILE A 83 -4.57 -1.75 -3.76
C ILE A 83 -3.89 -3.10 -3.68
N PHE A 84 -3.36 -3.42 -2.52
CA PHE A 84 -2.81 -4.73 -2.23
C PHE A 84 -3.78 -5.48 -1.32
N VAL A 85 -4.16 -6.70 -1.67
CA VAL A 85 -5.07 -7.52 -0.86
C VAL A 85 -4.43 -8.87 -0.59
N SER A 86 -4.36 -9.26 0.67
CA SER A 86 -3.89 -10.59 1.07
C SER A 86 -4.95 -11.33 1.88
N ASP A 87 -4.98 -12.65 1.73
CA ASP A 87 -5.66 -13.58 2.63
C ASP A 87 -4.75 -14.77 2.97
N GLY A 88 -5.16 -15.56 3.94
CA GLY A 88 -4.43 -16.74 4.37
C GLY A 88 -5.28 -17.60 5.28
N PRO A 89 -4.91 -18.87 5.46
CA PRO A 89 -5.60 -19.76 6.39
C PRO A 89 -5.39 -19.31 7.84
N LEU A 90 -6.27 -19.76 8.72
CA LEU A 90 -6.06 -19.65 10.17
C LEU A 90 -4.72 -20.32 10.55
N GLY A 91 -3.98 -19.74 11.45
CA GLY A 91 -2.61 -20.12 11.81
C GLY A 91 -1.53 -19.44 10.96
N SER A 92 -1.91 -18.66 9.93
CA SER A 92 -0.97 -17.82 9.18
C SER A 92 -1.02 -16.37 9.68
N ILE A 93 0.08 -15.62 9.44
CA ILE A 93 0.17 -14.19 9.80
C ILE A 93 -1.05 -13.37 9.34
N VAL A 94 -1.57 -13.66 8.16
CA VAL A 94 -2.72 -12.94 7.61
C VAL A 94 -4.04 -13.44 8.18
N GLY A 95 -4.20 -14.78 8.29
CA GLY A 95 -5.42 -15.39 8.82
C GLY A 95 -5.66 -15.02 10.27
N ASP A 96 -4.62 -15.11 11.10
CA ASP A 96 -4.70 -14.79 12.53
C ASP A 96 -5.00 -13.30 12.75
N TRP A 97 -4.34 -12.42 12.00
CA TRP A 97 -4.63 -10.98 12.05
C TRP A 97 -6.09 -10.65 11.73
N VAL A 98 -6.69 -11.37 10.78
CA VAL A 98 -8.13 -11.21 10.44
C VAL A 98 -9.02 -11.76 11.54
N GLU A 99 -8.65 -12.91 12.11
CA GLU A 99 -9.43 -13.54 13.18
C GLU A 99 -9.44 -12.71 14.48
N GLU A 100 -8.30 -12.14 14.87
CA GLU A 100 -8.17 -11.22 16.02
C GLU A 100 -9.08 -10.00 15.90
N ARG A 101 -9.48 -9.64 14.68
CA ARG A 101 -10.43 -8.56 14.37
C ARG A 101 -11.86 -9.06 14.17
N GLY A 102 -12.20 -10.21 14.74
CA GLY A 102 -13.54 -10.81 14.67
C GLY A 102 -13.89 -11.34 13.28
N GLY A 103 -12.89 -11.74 12.50
CA GLY A 103 -13.07 -12.27 11.13
C GLY A 103 -13.39 -11.20 10.08
N VAL A 104 -13.25 -9.93 10.44
CA VAL A 104 -13.41 -8.79 9.51
C VAL A 104 -12.03 -8.33 9.06
N GLY A 105 -11.85 -8.28 7.75
CA GLY A 105 -10.64 -7.71 7.16
C GLY A 105 -10.57 -6.19 7.35
N GLY A 106 -9.44 -5.60 6.97
CA GLY A 106 -9.26 -4.16 7.08
C GLY A 106 -7.94 -3.70 6.48
N ILE A 107 -7.67 -2.39 6.59
CA ILE A 107 -6.40 -1.82 6.20
C ILE A 107 -5.33 -2.32 7.18
N HIS A 108 -4.28 -2.96 6.64
CA HIS A 108 -3.11 -3.35 7.41
C HIS A 108 -2.09 -2.21 7.43
N HIS A 109 -1.76 -1.65 6.26
CA HIS A 109 -0.84 -0.53 6.16
C HIS A 109 -1.19 0.42 5.02
N ILE A 110 -0.64 1.62 5.12
CA ILE A 110 -0.69 2.65 4.08
C ILE A 110 0.73 2.98 3.69
N ALA A 111 1.05 2.84 2.40
CA ALA A 111 2.38 3.07 1.87
C ALA A 111 2.52 4.46 1.24
N TYR A 112 3.60 5.12 1.59
CA TYR A 112 3.99 6.42 1.03
C TYR A 112 5.31 6.32 0.29
N GLN A 113 5.30 6.69 -0.97
CA GLN A 113 6.53 6.84 -1.74
C GLN A 113 7.29 8.09 -1.27
N VAL A 114 8.56 7.87 -0.95
CA VAL A 114 9.52 8.89 -0.54
C VAL A 114 10.75 8.85 -1.43
N ASN A 115 11.49 9.93 -1.49
CA ASN A 115 12.73 10.00 -2.27
C ASN A 115 13.88 9.22 -1.60
N ASP A 116 13.92 9.25 -0.27
CA ASP A 116 14.93 8.58 0.54
C ASP A 116 14.27 7.95 1.77
N VAL A 117 14.20 6.62 1.78
CA VAL A 117 13.55 5.84 2.85
C VAL A 117 14.34 5.96 4.15
N GLU A 118 15.68 5.89 4.11
CA GLU A 118 16.51 5.94 5.31
C GLU A 118 16.46 7.31 5.98
N ALA A 119 16.61 8.38 5.18
CA ALA A 119 16.53 9.74 5.70
C ALA A 119 15.15 10.04 6.29
N THR A 120 14.07 9.58 5.64
CA THR A 120 12.70 9.75 6.14
C THR A 120 12.49 8.98 7.43
N MET A 121 12.90 7.72 7.48
CA MET A 121 12.83 6.87 8.67
C MET A 121 13.58 7.50 9.85
N HIS A 122 14.80 7.99 9.62
CA HIS A 122 15.60 8.65 10.64
C HIS A 122 14.90 9.91 11.18
N SER A 123 14.38 10.75 10.27
CA SER A 123 13.63 11.95 10.64
C SER A 123 12.39 11.64 11.47
N TRP A 124 11.61 10.62 11.11
CA TRP A 124 10.41 10.24 11.87
C TRP A 124 10.75 9.73 13.27
N ARG A 125 11.84 8.96 13.40
CA ARG A 125 12.36 8.54 14.71
C ARG A 125 12.79 9.71 15.56
N GLN A 126 13.58 10.64 15.01
CA GLN A 126 14.08 11.82 15.74
C GLN A 126 12.94 12.73 16.24
N LEU A 127 11.87 12.86 15.44
CA LEU A 127 10.71 13.67 15.79
C LEU A 127 9.74 12.93 16.73
N GLY A 128 9.98 11.65 17.03
CA GLY A 128 9.14 10.84 17.89
C GLY A 128 7.78 10.47 17.27
N TYR A 129 7.65 10.49 15.93
CA TYR A 129 6.40 10.19 15.25
C TYR A 129 6.22 8.71 14.94
N ALA A 130 7.30 7.95 14.80
CA ALA A 130 7.21 6.54 14.50
C ALA A 130 8.43 5.75 14.98
N GLU A 131 8.15 4.56 15.51
CA GLU A 131 9.09 3.46 15.63
C GLU A 131 8.94 2.54 14.41
N PHE A 132 10.00 1.76 14.11
CA PHE A 132 10.01 0.85 12.96
C PHE A 132 10.30 -0.57 13.40
N TYR A 133 9.77 -1.55 12.67
CA TYR A 133 10.00 -2.96 12.94
C TYR A 133 11.45 -3.40 12.68
N SER A 134 12.18 -2.68 11.83
CA SER A 134 13.59 -2.95 11.52
C SER A 134 14.44 -1.69 11.61
N ASP A 135 15.74 -1.86 11.88
CA ASP A 135 16.69 -0.75 11.94
C ASP A 135 17.11 -0.24 10.57
N LYS A 136 16.94 -1.08 9.55
CA LYS A 136 17.25 -0.77 8.15
C LYS A 136 16.11 -1.16 7.25
N PRO A 137 15.89 -0.42 6.14
CA PRO A 137 14.96 -0.84 5.11
C PRO A 137 15.33 -2.19 4.49
N LEU A 138 14.33 -2.92 4.02
CA LEU A 138 14.51 -4.06 3.13
C LEU A 138 14.74 -3.59 1.70
N GLU A 139 15.62 -4.25 0.96
CA GLU A 139 16.03 -3.85 -0.37
C GLU A 139 15.93 -5.00 -1.37
N CYS A 140 15.39 -4.69 -2.55
CA CYS A 140 15.51 -5.45 -3.77
C CYS A 140 15.97 -4.50 -4.89
N PRO A 141 16.40 -5.01 -6.06
CA PRO A 141 16.70 -4.14 -7.19
C PRO A 141 15.57 -3.17 -7.53
N GLY A 142 15.82 -1.87 -7.40
CA GLY A 142 14.85 -0.82 -7.70
C GLY A 142 13.73 -0.61 -6.66
N LEU A 143 13.84 -1.25 -5.48
CA LEU A 143 12.84 -1.15 -4.43
C LEU A 143 13.50 -1.14 -3.05
N LYS A 144 13.16 -0.14 -2.24
CA LYS A 144 13.56 -0.03 -0.83
C LYS A 144 12.33 0.29 -0.01
N GLN A 145 12.12 -0.41 1.12
CA GLN A 145 10.91 -0.23 1.93
C GLN A 145 11.11 -0.63 3.39
N VAL A 146 10.30 -0.03 4.28
CA VAL A 146 10.31 -0.32 5.72
C VAL A 146 8.92 -0.09 6.30
N PHE A 147 8.51 -0.92 7.28
CA PHE A 147 7.30 -0.73 8.06
C PHE A 147 7.57 0.00 9.38
N SER A 148 6.75 1.02 9.67
CA SER A 148 6.62 1.49 11.04
C SER A 148 5.91 0.46 11.91
N LYS A 149 6.10 0.53 13.23
CA LYS A 149 5.13 -0.05 14.16
C LYS A 149 3.79 0.68 14.03
N PRO A 150 2.68 0.11 14.52
CA PRO A 150 1.41 0.82 14.54
C PRO A 150 1.56 2.18 15.21
N SER A 151 1.07 3.23 14.58
CA SER A 151 1.10 4.57 15.13
C SER A 151 0.22 4.65 16.37
N GLU A 152 0.72 5.20 17.46
CA GLU A 152 -0.06 5.43 18.68
C GLU A 152 -1.24 6.39 18.46
N LEU A 153 -1.15 7.24 17.42
CA LEU A 153 -2.18 8.22 17.11
C LEU A 153 -3.29 7.68 16.20
N THR A 154 -2.96 6.75 15.31
CA THR A 154 -3.89 6.30 14.25
C THR A 154 -4.15 4.79 14.27
N GLY A 155 -3.32 4.01 14.96
CA GLY A 155 -3.36 2.54 14.95
C GLY A 155 -2.92 1.91 13.62
N VAL A 156 -2.47 2.72 12.65
CA VAL A 156 -2.10 2.27 11.31
C VAL A 156 -0.60 2.04 11.22
N VAL A 157 -0.20 0.97 10.55
CA VAL A 157 1.18 0.76 10.11
C VAL A 157 1.43 1.61 8.87
N TYR A 158 2.50 2.38 8.87
CA TYR A 158 2.94 3.15 7.70
C TYR A 158 4.11 2.46 7.04
N GLU A 159 4.05 2.36 5.72
CA GLU A 159 5.17 1.92 4.91
C GLU A 159 5.83 3.12 4.26
N LEU A 160 7.15 3.23 4.42
CA LEU A 160 7.97 4.12 3.60
C LEU A 160 8.55 3.29 2.46
N ILE A 161 8.28 3.71 1.22
CA ILE A 161 8.71 2.99 0.03
C ILE A 161 9.39 3.94 -0.96
N SER A 162 10.46 3.46 -1.59
CA SER A 162 11.06 4.08 -2.77
C SER A 162 11.19 3.01 -3.85
N ARG A 163 10.54 3.23 -5.00
CA ARG A 163 10.61 2.29 -6.12
C ARG A 163 10.71 3.02 -7.45
N THR A 164 11.48 2.45 -8.37
CA THR A 164 11.70 2.98 -9.73
C THR A 164 10.84 2.28 -10.77
N GLY A 165 10.18 1.18 -10.40
CA GLY A 165 9.36 0.34 -11.28
C GLY A 165 7.96 0.08 -10.73
N LYS A 166 7.21 -0.77 -11.44
CA LYS A 166 5.92 -1.30 -11.02
C LYS A 166 6.11 -2.68 -10.37
N GLY A 167 5.18 -3.03 -9.49
CA GLY A 167 5.12 -4.35 -8.86
C GLY A 167 5.77 -4.41 -7.48
N PHE A 168 5.71 -5.60 -6.90
CA PHE A 168 6.19 -5.92 -5.57
C PHE A 168 7.32 -6.95 -5.65
N CYS A 169 8.28 -6.85 -4.74
CA CYS A 169 9.33 -7.85 -4.56
C CYS A 169 8.86 -8.86 -3.51
N GLU A 170 8.63 -10.10 -3.91
CA GLU A 170 8.12 -11.17 -3.02
C GLU A 170 8.99 -11.34 -1.78
N THR A 171 10.31 -11.27 -1.91
CA THR A 171 11.24 -11.38 -0.78
C THR A 171 11.03 -10.25 0.23
N ASN A 172 10.87 -9.01 -0.25
CA ASN A 172 10.61 -7.89 0.64
C ASN A 172 9.23 -8.00 1.28
N VAL A 173 8.19 -8.34 0.51
CA VAL A 173 6.83 -8.54 1.04
C VAL A 173 6.83 -9.60 2.14
N LYS A 174 7.54 -10.73 1.92
CA LYS A 174 7.72 -11.77 2.95
C LYS A 174 8.36 -11.19 4.21
N GLY A 175 9.53 -10.57 4.08
CA GLY A 175 10.26 -10.00 5.23
C GLY A 175 9.45 -8.94 5.98
N LEU A 176 8.70 -8.09 5.25
CA LEU A 176 7.81 -7.11 5.88
C LEU A 176 6.63 -7.77 6.61
N MET A 177 6.00 -8.80 6.02
CA MET A 177 4.93 -9.52 6.69
C MET A 177 5.43 -10.22 7.95
N GLU A 178 6.59 -10.88 7.88
CA GLU A 178 7.20 -11.57 9.03
C GLU A 178 7.62 -10.58 10.13
N SER A 179 8.05 -9.37 9.79
CA SER A 179 8.40 -8.35 10.79
C SER A 179 7.20 -7.85 11.60
N THR A 180 5.97 -8.05 11.12
CA THR A 180 4.73 -7.69 11.83
C THR A 180 4.15 -8.84 12.66
N LYS A 181 4.86 -9.95 12.78
CA LYS A 181 4.51 -11.07 13.63
C LYS A 181 4.94 -10.73 15.05
N ASP A 182 4.00 -10.52 15.95
CA ASP A 182 4.24 -10.32 17.39
C ASP A 182 4.58 -11.63 18.10
#